data_4424d8d09b0b3407c364410fc08d97a0
#
_entry.id   4424d8d09b0b3407c364410fc08d97a0
#
_cell.length_a   1.000
_cell.length_b   1.000
_cell.length_c   1.000
_cell.angle_alpha   90.00
_cell.angle_beta   90.00
_cell.angle_gamma   90.00
#
_symmetry.space_group_name_H-M   'P 1'
#
loop_
_entity.id
_entity.type
_entity.pdbx_description
1 polymer ?
#
loop_
_entity_poly.entity_id
_entity_poly.type
_entity_poly.pdbx_seq_one_letter_code
_entity_poly.pdbx_strand_id
1 'polypeptide(L)'
;MADTPHPRSLTPILAQLGLIALLLALPFIAPPDGRERTSITQFFGRFHPVLVHLPIGLLLLVPVLEIGGLLHVWRHLQKTAGFVLALATIGAIFSTAVGWLLAWSGGYEGETIMNHLWGGVWLSAACIVLTWFRHGYMAGEGYLFIRLGYMPLLFATLGLMSWTSHQGSVITHGDDYLTKHMPAGLKQFLGLKGAVPPAKPAADPKPGAAAEPAPAPAPSFYVEKIVPIIEKTASPVTSLPRSKAASAWTPTSY
;
A
#
# COMPACT_ATOMS: atom_id res chain seq x y z
N MET A 1 14.67 -49.26 18.45
CA MET A 1 15.48 -48.08 18.78
C MET A 1 14.52 -46.94 18.93
N ALA A 2 14.25 -46.48 20.13
CA ALA A 2 13.33 -45.36 20.37
C ALA A 2 14.08 -44.08 19.99
N ASP A 3 13.59 -43.34 19.01
CA ASP A 3 14.09 -42.02 18.67
C ASP A 3 13.91 -41.11 19.90
N THR A 4 15.01 -40.74 20.52
CA THR A 4 14.99 -39.72 21.58
C THR A 4 14.62 -38.39 20.91
N PRO A 5 13.56 -37.70 21.39
CA PRO A 5 13.22 -36.41 20.81
C PRO A 5 14.37 -35.44 20.98
N HIS A 6 15.00 -35.02 19.89
CA HIS A 6 16.01 -33.97 19.91
C HIS A 6 15.38 -32.69 20.50
N PRO A 7 16.02 -32.06 21.50
CA PRO A 7 15.52 -30.82 22.06
C PRO A 7 15.42 -29.78 20.92
N ARG A 8 14.22 -29.25 20.71
CA ARG A 8 13.99 -28.18 19.73
C ARG A 8 14.89 -27.01 20.11
N SER A 9 15.82 -26.65 19.22
CA SER A 9 16.72 -25.51 19.41
C SER A 9 15.89 -24.25 19.68
N LEU A 10 16.15 -23.55 20.78
CA LEU A 10 15.52 -22.26 21.10
C LEU A 10 16.14 -21.11 20.29
N THR A 11 17.28 -21.34 19.65
CA THR A 11 18.04 -20.34 18.88
C THR A 11 17.18 -19.59 17.84
N PRO A 12 16.37 -20.26 16.97
CA PRO A 12 15.58 -19.54 15.98
C PRO A 12 14.50 -18.66 16.60
N ILE A 13 13.89 -19.10 17.72
CA ILE A 13 12.88 -18.30 18.42
C ILE A 13 13.53 -17.05 19.04
N LEU A 14 14.67 -17.21 19.70
CA LEU A 14 15.41 -16.09 20.29
C LEU A 14 15.88 -15.08 19.22
N ALA A 15 16.32 -15.58 18.07
CA ALA A 15 16.70 -14.72 16.94
C ALA A 15 15.51 -13.91 16.42
N GLN A 16 14.34 -14.53 16.30
CA GLN A 16 13.11 -13.86 15.85
C GLN A 16 12.60 -12.85 16.89
N LEU A 17 12.66 -13.17 18.18
CA LEU A 17 12.33 -12.23 19.26
C LEU A 17 13.31 -11.05 19.27
N GLY A 18 14.59 -11.30 19.09
CA GLY A 18 15.59 -10.23 18.95
C GLY A 18 15.34 -9.33 17.74
N LEU A 19 14.91 -9.91 16.62
CA LEU A 19 14.54 -9.14 15.43
C LEU A 19 13.29 -8.30 15.65
N ILE A 20 12.26 -8.83 16.31
CA ILE A 20 11.06 -8.05 16.71
C ILE A 20 11.48 -6.89 17.61
N ALA A 21 12.30 -7.14 18.62
CA ALA A 21 12.79 -6.10 19.54
C ALA A 21 13.58 -5.01 18.80
N LEU A 22 14.42 -5.41 17.83
CA LEU A 22 15.16 -4.46 16.99
C LEU A 22 14.23 -3.60 16.15
N LEU A 23 13.23 -4.20 15.48
CA LEU A 23 12.24 -3.46 14.69
C LEU A 23 11.45 -2.48 15.54
N LEU A 24 11.02 -2.90 16.75
CA LEU A 24 10.31 -2.04 17.68
C LEU A 24 11.20 -0.90 18.23
N ALA A 25 12.50 -1.08 18.28
CA ALA A 25 13.45 -0.07 18.75
C ALA A 25 13.75 1.01 17.67
N LEU A 26 13.63 0.69 16.37
CA LEU A 26 13.99 1.60 15.28
C LEU A 26 13.35 2.99 15.40
N PRO A 27 12.01 3.13 15.61
CA PRO A 27 11.36 4.43 15.70
C PRO A 27 11.83 5.28 16.90
N PHE A 28 12.39 4.65 17.93
CA PHE A 28 12.92 5.35 19.13
C PHE A 28 14.39 5.73 18.97
N ILE A 29 15.20 4.87 18.33
CA ILE A 29 16.63 5.10 18.14
C ILE A 29 16.88 6.20 17.11
N ALA A 30 16.09 6.21 16.04
CA ALA A 30 16.26 7.18 14.96
C ALA A 30 14.87 7.53 14.35
N PRO A 31 14.11 8.37 15.06
CA PRO A 31 12.81 8.83 14.57
C PRO A 31 13.00 9.72 13.33
N PRO A 32 12.01 9.77 12.43
CA PRO A 32 11.92 10.81 11.40
C PRO A 32 11.81 12.19 12.07
N ASP A 33 12.71 13.10 11.74
CA ASP A 33 12.85 14.40 12.39
C ASP A 33 12.80 15.58 11.39
N GLY A 34 12.30 15.35 10.19
CA GLY A 34 12.20 16.35 9.13
C GLY A 34 13.54 16.72 8.49
N ARG A 35 14.65 16.08 8.86
CA ARG A 35 15.98 16.40 8.32
C ARG A 35 16.34 15.51 7.16
N GLU A 36 16.81 16.11 6.08
CA GLU A 36 17.46 15.36 5.02
C GLU A 36 18.87 14.94 5.44
N ARG A 37 19.22 13.70 5.09
CA ARG A 37 20.55 13.12 5.37
C ARG A 37 21.31 12.84 4.07
N THR A 38 22.31 11.97 4.15
CA THR A 38 23.22 11.70 3.02
C THR A 38 22.49 11.14 1.80
N SER A 39 22.96 11.50 0.60
CA SER A 39 22.37 11.04 -0.66
C SER A 39 22.33 9.51 -0.78
N ILE A 40 23.32 8.81 -0.19
CA ILE A 40 23.38 7.35 -0.22
C ILE A 40 22.24 6.70 0.58
N THR A 41 21.89 7.24 1.76
CA THR A 41 20.78 6.73 2.58
C THR A 41 19.44 6.99 1.92
N GLN A 42 19.26 8.18 1.33
CA GLN A 42 18.08 8.51 0.54
C GLN A 42 17.94 7.62 -0.69
N PHE A 43 19.04 7.35 -1.40
CA PHE A 43 19.04 6.49 -2.58
C PHE A 43 18.51 5.09 -2.23
N PHE A 44 19.06 4.44 -1.21
CA PHE A 44 18.57 3.12 -0.79
C PHE A 44 17.13 3.17 -0.24
N GLY A 45 16.79 4.21 0.52
CA GLY A 45 15.44 4.40 1.04
C GLY A 45 14.37 4.48 -0.06
N ARG A 46 14.69 5.07 -1.21
CA ARG A 46 13.76 5.21 -2.34
C ARG A 46 13.37 3.91 -3.03
N PHE A 47 14.00 2.78 -2.70
CA PHE A 47 13.54 1.47 -3.14
C PHE A 47 12.32 0.97 -2.36
N HIS A 48 11.98 1.57 -1.21
CA HIS A 48 10.83 1.16 -0.40
C HIS A 48 9.53 0.99 -1.19
N PRO A 49 9.07 1.94 -2.04
CA PRO A 49 7.82 1.79 -2.79
C PRO A 49 7.79 0.58 -3.73
N VAL A 50 8.93 0.19 -4.27
CA VAL A 50 9.05 -1.02 -5.11
C VAL A 50 9.02 -2.28 -4.25
N LEU A 51 9.73 -2.26 -3.14
CA LEU A 51 9.89 -3.42 -2.26
C LEU A 51 8.60 -3.82 -1.55
N VAL A 52 7.72 -2.88 -1.20
CA VAL A 52 6.44 -3.17 -0.50
C VAL A 52 5.49 -4.04 -1.33
N HIS A 53 5.58 -4.00 -2.66
CA HIS A 53 4.70 -4.79 -3.52
C HIS A 53 4.90 -6.29 -3.31
N LEU A 54 6.13 -6.72 -3.02
CA LEU A 54 6.44 -8.14 -2.81
C LEU A 54 5.71 -8.71 -1.58
N PRO A 55 5.90 -8.20 -0.34
CA PRO A 55 5.21 -8.74 0.83
C PRO A 55 3.69 -8.57 0.74
N ILE A 56 3.17 -7.49 0.16
CA ILE A 56 1.73 -7.29 -0.04
C ILE A 56 1.14 -8.39 -0.91
N GLY A 57 1.70 -8.62 -2.10
CA GLY A 57 1.21 -9.65 -3.02
C GLY A 57 1.30 -11.06 -2.43
N LEU A 58 2.41 -11.37 -1.75
CA LEU A 58 2.61 -12.67 -1.13
C LEU A 58 1.65 -12.88 0.06
N LEU A 59 1.44 -11.89 0.92
CA LEU A 59 0.49 -12.00 2.04
C LEU A 59 -0.95 -12.20 1.56
N LEU A 60 -1.36 -11.53 0.48
CA LEU A 60 -2.69 -11.73 -0.13
C LEU A 60 -2.84 -13.15 -0.72
N LEU A 61 -1.75 -13.75 -1.18
CA LEU A 61 -1.76 -15.11 -1.72
C LEU A 61 -1.89 -16.18 -0.61
N VAL A 62 -1.39 -15.92 0.61
CA VAL A 62 -1.42 -16.92 1.71
C VAL A 62 -2.83 -17.47 1.98
N PRO A 63 -3.88 -16.64 2.22
CA PRO A 63 -5.22 -17.17 2.50
C PRO A 63 -5.79 -17.96 1.32
N VAL A 64 -5.47 -17.59 0.08
CA VAL A 64 -5.91 -18.32 -1.11
C VAL A 64 -5.31 -19.73 -1.11
N LEU A 65 -4.04 -19.86 -0.79
CA LEU A 65 -3.36 -21.16 -0.69
C LEU A 65 -3.85 -21.98 0.49
N GLU A 66 -4.08 -21.36 1.65
CA GLU A 66 -4.59 -22.07 2.84
C GLU A 66 -6.01 -22.57 2.63
N ILE A 67 -6.92 -21.73 2.13
CA ILE A 67 -8.31 -22.09 1.85
C ILE A 67 -8.37 -23.12 0.72
N GLY A 68 -7.63 -22.89 -0.37
CA GLY A 68 -7.54 -23.86 -1.46
C GLY A 68 -7.00 -25.21 -1.02
N GLY A 69 -6.03 -25.21 -0.11
CA GLY A 69 -5.44 -26.41 0.47
C GLY A 69 -6.35 -27.21 1.41
N LEU A 70 -7.52 -26.67 1.80
CA LEU A 70 -8.56 -27.42 2.49
C LEU A 70 -9.24 -28.44 1.57
N LEU A 71 -9.22 -28.20 0.26
CA LEU A 71 -9.73 -29.13 -0.71
C LEU A 71 -8.76 -30.33 -0.86
N HIS A 72 -9.28 -31.54 -0.79
CA HIS A 72 -8.45 -32.76 -0.81
C HIS A 72 -7.50 -32.81 -2.01
N VAL A 73 -7.97 -32.41 -3.19
CA VAL A 73 -7.20 -32.40 -4.45
C VAL A 73 -6.03 -31.43 -4.41
N TRP A 74 -6.13 -30.32 -3.63
CA TRP A 74 -5.15 -29.24 -3.57
C TRP A 74 -4.39 -29.16 -2.24
N ARG A 75 -4.37 -30.22 -1.46
CA ARG A 75 -3.68 -30.24 -0.14
C ARG A 75 -2.21 -29.85 -0.20
N HIS A 76 -1.54 -30.01 -1.35
CA HIS A 76 -0.17 -29.57 -1.56
C HIS A 76 -0.01 -28.04 -1.42
N LEU A 77 -1.08 -27.24 -1.66
CA LEU A 77 -1.05 -25.79 -1.50
C LEU A 77 -0.75 -25.36 -0.08
N GLN A 78 -1.13 -26.13 0.94
CA GLN A 78 -0.78 -25.82 2.34
C GLN A 78 0.75 -25.83 2.56
N LYS A 79 1.50 -26.70 1.90
CA LYS A 79 2.98 -26.66 1.99
C LYS A 79 3.52 -25.39 1.32
N THR A 80 2.99 -25.05 0.15
CA THR A 80 3.33 -23.84 -0.61
C THR A 80 3.02 -22.57 0.20
N ALA A 81 1.87 -22.53 0.92
CA ALA A 81 1.49 -21.40 1.76
C ALA A 81 2.55 -21.08 2.84
N GLY A 82 3.21 -22.11 3.41
CA GLY A 82 4.29 -21.91 4.37
C GLY A 82 5.52 -21.23 3.78
N PHE A 83 5.93 -21.65 2.60
CA PHE A 83 7.02 -21.02 1.89
C PHE A 83 6.69 -19.57 1.50
N VAL A 84 5.49 -19.35 0.98
CA VAL A 84 5.01 -18.01 0.59
C VAL A 84 4.94 -17.08 1.81
N LEU A 85 4.43 -17.56 2.96
CA LEU A 85 4.39 -16.79 4.19
C LEU A 85 5.80 -16.44 4.70
N ALA A 86 6.75 -17.39 4.65
CA ALA A 86 8.13 -17.12 5.04
C ALA A 86 8.76 -16.04 4.15
N LEU A 87 8.56 -16.13 2.85
CA LEU A 87 9.06 -15.13 1.90
C LEU A 87 8.38 -13.76 2.09
N ALA A 88 7.06 -13.75 2.36
CA ALA A 88 6.32 -12.53 2.70
C ALA A 88 6.86 -11.88 3.98
N THR A 89 7.17 -12.69 5.00
CA THR A 89 7.74 -12.21 6.27
C THR A 89 9.10 -11.57 6.06
N ILE A 90 10.00 -12.22 5.32
CA ILE A 90 11.31 -11.65 4.98
C ILE A 90 11.14 -10.35 4.19
N GLY A 91 10.26 -10.33 3.20
CA GLY A 91 9.94 -9.15 2.41
C GLY A 91 9.39 -8.00 3.25
N ALA A 92 8.50 -8.27 4.21
CA ALA A 92 7.94 -7.27 5.12
C ALA A 92 9.02 -6.65 6.01
N ILE A 93 9.88 -7.47 6.60
CA ILE A 93 10.99 -7.01 7.45
C ILE A 93 11.94 -6.11 6.65
N PHE A 94 12.36 -6.57 5.48
CA PHE A 94 13.27 -5.82 4.62
C PHE A 94 12.64 -4.51 4.12
N SER A 95 11.37 -4.56 3.70
CA SER A 95 10.62 -3.38 3.29
C SER A 95 10.48 -2.37 4.43
N THR A 96 10.18 -2.83 5.66
CA THR A 96 10.09 -1.97 6.84
C THR A 96 11.43 -1.30 7.15
N ALA A 97 12.55 -2.02 7.07
CA ALA A 97 13.88 -1.46 7.30
C ALA A 97 14.23 -0.37 6.27
N VAL A 98 13.94 -0.63 4.98
CA VAL A 98 14.21 0.33 3.90
C VAL A 98 13.23 1.52 3.97
N GLY A 99 11.96 1.30 4.36
CA GLY A 99 10.98 2.36 4.59
C GLY A 99 11.35 3.25 5.76
N TRP A 100 11.83 2.64 6.86
CA TRP A 100 12.40 3.40 7.98
C TRP A 100 13.59 4.26 7.52
N LEU A 101 14.51 3.69 6.73
CA LEU A 101 15.67 4.41 6.19
C LEU A 101 15.22 5.61 5.35
N LEU A 102 14.17 5.45 4.52
CA LEU A 102 13.58 6.53 3.74
C LEU A 102 12.99 7.62 4.65
N ALA A 103 12.18 7.24 5.64
CA ALA A 103 11.54 8.19 6.54
C ALA A 103 12.56 8.97 7.36
N TRP A 104 13.59 8.29 7.87
CA TRP A 104 14.65 8.88 8.67
C TRP A 104 15.59 9.79 7.86
N SER A 105 15.84 9.50 6.56
CA SER A 105 16.84 10.25 5.78
C SER A 105 16.25 11.23 4.77
N GLY A 106 14.96 11.15 4.46
CA GLY A 106 14.33 11.87 3.36
C GLY A 106 13.60 13.16 3.75
N GLY A 107 13.80 13.68 4.96
CA GLY A 107 13.14 14.92 5.40
C GLY A 107 11.66 14.76 5.75
N TYR A 108 11.21 13.54 6.03
CA TYR A 108 9.83 13.26 6.41
C TYR A 108 9.58 13.50 7.89
N GLU A 109 8.39 14.04 8.19
CA GLU A 109 7.89 14.24 9.56
C GLU A 109 6.36 14.19 9.60
N GLY A 110 5.78 14.15 10.81
CA GLY A 110 4.34 14.21 11.01
C GLY A 110 3.69 12.87 11.36
N GLU A 111 2.43 12.97 11.78
CA GLU A 111 1.67 11.85 12.34
C GLU A 111 1.44 10.72 11.33
N THR A 112 1.10 11.05 10.09
CA THR A 112 0.84 10.05 9.05
C THR A 112 2.08 9.21 8.74
N ILE A 113 3.27 9.84 8.71
CA ILE A 113 4.55 9.15 8.55
C ILE A 113 4.78 8.18 9.71
N MET A 114 4.55 8.64 10.96
CA MET A 114 4.72 7.81 12.14
C MET A 114 3.73 6.65 12.17
N ASN A 115 2.48 6.88 11.80
CA ASN A 115 1.45 5.83 11.71
C ASN A 115 1.82 4.77 10.66
N HIS A 116 2.30 5.19 9.49
CA HIS A 116 2.77 4.27 8.44
C HIS A 116 3.99 3.46 8.90
N LEU A 117 4.96 4.11 9.54
CA LEU A 117 6.17 3.47 10.05
C LEU A 117 5.85 2.42 11.12
N TRP A 118 5.04 2.81 12.13
CA TRP A 118 4.58 1.86 13.16
C TRP A 118 3.75 0.73 12.57
N GLY A 119 2.90 1.03 11.57
CA GLY A 119 2.16 0.01 10.83
C GLY A 119 3.07 -1.03 10.21
N GLY A 120 4.17 -0.60 9.56
CA GLY A 120 5.18 -1.50 8.98
C GLY A 120 5.90 -2.35 10.04
N VAL A 121 6.27 -1.75 11.18
CA VAL A 121 6.89 -2.46 12.30
C VAL A 121 5.96 -3.52 12.87
N TRP A 122 4.72 -3.15 13.19
CA TRP A 122 3.73 -4.09 13.70
C TRP A 122 3.36 -5.18 12.69
N LEU A 123 3.28 -4.85 11.40
CA LEU A 123 3.04 -5.81 10.34
C LEU A 123 4.17 -6.85 10.26
N SER A 124 5.43 -6.42 10.33
CA SER A 124 6.58 -7.32 10.31
C SER A 124 6.60 -8.24 11.53
N ALA A 125 6.29 -7.69 12.72
CA ALA A 125 6.17 -8.48 13.94
C ALA A 125 5.02 -9.49 13.85
N ALA A 126 3.85 -9.06 13.36
CA ALA A 126 2.70 -9.94 13.15
C ALA A 126 3.01 -11.07 12.17
N CYS A 127 3.72 -10.81 11.08
CA CYS A 127 4.17 -11.84 10.14
C CYS A 127 5.07 -12.88 10.80
N ILE A 128 6.02 -12.47 11.66
CA ILE A 128 6.87 -13.40 12.41
C ILE A 128 6.02 -14.27 13.34
N VAL A 129 5.12 -13.65 14.13
CA VAL A 129 4.22 -14.39 15.03
C VAL A 129 3.30 -15.33 14.25
N LEU A 130 2.80 -14.91 13.09
CA LEU A 130 1.97 -15.72 12.21
C LEU A 130 2.69 -16.98 11.73
N THR A 131 4.01 -16.91 11.46
CA THR A 131 4.80 -18.12 11.12
C THR A 131 4.85 -19.13 12.28
N TRP A 132 4.88 -18.67 13.55
CA TRP A 132 4.85 -19.56 14.71
C TRP A 132 3.48 -20.25 14.84
N PHE A 133 2.39 -19.49 14.73
CA PHE A 133 1.04 -20.03 14.78
C PHE A 133 0.80 -21.03 13.65
N ARG A 134 1.28 -20.72 12.45
CA ARG A 134 1.18 -21.63 11.33
C ARG A 134 1.94 -22.94 11.57
N HIS A 135 3.13 -22.87 12.13
CA HIS A 135 3.90 -24.07 12.45
C HIS A 135 3.13 -24.98 13.42
N GLY A 136 2.56 -24.43 14.50
CA GLY A 136 1.73 -25.17 15.43
C GLY A 136 0.42 -25.70 14.82
N TYR A 137 -0.22 -24.90 13.94
CA TYR A 137 -1.41 -25.30 13.20
C TYR A 137 -1.16 -26.52 12.31
N MET A 138 -0.06 -26.52 11.55
CA MET A 138 0.30 -27.60 10.62
C MET A 138 0.80 -28.86 11.33
N ALA A 139 1.48 -28.73 12.45
CA ALA A 139 1.96 -29.87 13.23
C ALA A 139 0.81 -30.68 13.84
N GLY A 140 -0.38 -30.11 13.94
CA GLY A 140 -1.50 -30.73 14.65
C GLY A 140 -1.24 -30.92 16.16
N GLU A 141 -0.05 -30.51 16.60
CA GLU A 141 0.43 -30.55 17.97
C GLU A 141 0.39 -29.13 18.54
N GLY A 142 0.13 -29.02 19.82
CA GLY A 142 0.15 -27.72 20.51
C GLY A 142 -1.19 -27.35 21.12
N TYR A 143 -1.19 -26.20 21.76
CA TYR A 143 -2.36 -25.70 22.45
C TYR A 143 -3.48 -25.36 21.48
N LEU A 144 -4.72 -25.65 21.87
CA LEU A 144 -5.92 -25.40 21.07
C LEU A 144 -5.98 -23.95 20.54
N PHE A 145 -5.54 -22.97 21.33
CA PHE A 145 -5.53 -21.57 20.92
C PHE A 145 -4.62 -21.30 19.72
N ILE A 146 -3.50 -22.03 19.55
CA ILE A 146 -2.60 -21.90 18.38
C ILE A 146 -3.32 -22.41 17.13
N ARG A 147 -3.99 -23.55 17.23
CA ARG A 147 -4.72 -24.15 16.11
C ARG A 147 -5.89 -23.30 15.66
N LEU A 148 -6.67 -22.78 16.62
CA LEU A 148 -7.83 -21.93 16.32
C LEU A 148 -7.44 -20.49 16.00
N GLY A 149 -6.31 -20.01 16.53
CA GLY A 149 -5.85 -18.63 16.39
C GLY A 149 -5.17 -18.32 15.06
N TYR A 150 -4.69 -19.32 14.32
CA TYR A 150 -3.93 -19.07 13.07
C TYR A 150 -4.74 -18.30 12.02
N MET A 151 -5.93 -18.76 11.67
CA MET A 151 -6.76 -18.10 10.65
C MET A 151 -7.22 -16.69 11.08
N PRO A 152 -7.76 -16.49 12.30
CA PRO A 152 -8.06 -15.13 12.77
C PRO A 152 -6.84 -14.20 12.75
N LEU A 153 -5.67 -14.70 13.17
CA LEU A 153 -4.43 -13.92 13.14
C LEU A 153 -4.00 -13.58 11.71
N LEU A 154 -4.16 -14.50 10.76
CA LEU A 154 -3.89 -14.24 9.34
C LEU A 154 -4.76 -13.10 8.83
N PHE A 155 -6.08 -13.14 9.08
CA PHE A 155 -6.97 -12.07 8.63
C PHE A 155 -6.73 -10.74 9.36
N ALA A 156 -6.39 -10.78 10.65
CA ALA A 156 -5.98 -9.59 11.39
C ALA A 156 -4.69 -8.98 10.82
N THR A 157 -3.71 -9.81 10.43
CA THR A 157 -2.48 -9.36 9.76
C THR A 157 -2.77 -8.73 8.41
N LEU A 158 -3.71 -9.26 7.62
CA LEU A 158 -4.15 -8.65 6.36
C LEU A 158 -4.88 -7.32 6.59
N GLY A 159 -5.69 -7.22 7.64
CA GLY A 159 -6.33 -5.96 8.04
C GLY A 159 -5.29 -4.90 8.41
N LEU A 160 -4.28 -5.28 9.20
CA LEU A 160 -3.16 -4.40 9.55
C LEU A 160 -2.36 -3.98 8.32
N MET A 161 -2.09 -4.91 7.40
CA MET A 161 -1.45 -4.61 6.11
C MET A 161 -2.25 -3.58 5.30
N SER A 162 -3.57 -3.76 5.21
CA SER A 162 -4.46 -2.86 4.47
C SER A 162 -4.46 -1.46 5.08
N TRP A 163 -4.53 -1.37 6.42
CA TRP A 163 -4.44 -0.09 7.13
C TRP A 163 -3.09 0.59 6.93
N THR A 164 -1.98 -0.16 7.05
CA THR A 164 -0.63 0.36 6.82
C THR A 164 -0.45 0.86 5.39
N SER A 165 -0.96 0.11 4.40
CA SER A 165 -0.93 0.51 2.99
C SER A 165 -1.76 1.77 2.73
N HIS A 166 -2.90 1.91 3.41
CA HIS A 166 -3.70 3.13 3.34
C HIS A 166 -2.93 4.35 3.85
N GLN A 167 -2.24 4.25 5.00
CA GLN A 167 -1.40 5.34 5.51
C GLN A 167 -0.29 5.72 4.51
N GLY A 168 0.33 4.74 3.85
CA GLY A 168 1.30 5.00 2.77
C GLY A 168 0.69 5.70 1.56
N SER A 169 -0.56 5.34 1.21
CA SER A 169 -1.31 6.00 0.14
C SER A 169 -1.63 7.47 0.47
N VAL A 170 -2.01 7.74 1.73
CA VAL A 170 -2.28 9.11 2.21
C VAL A 170 -1.03 10.00 2.08
N ILE A 171 0.14 9.49 2.43
CA ILE A 171 1.41 10.22 2.29
C ILE A 171 1.67 10.64 0.84
N THR A 172 1.31 9.79 -0.13
CA THR A 172 1.65 9.98 -1.54
C THR A 172 0.57 10.73 -2.32
N HIS A 173 -0.72 10.49 -1.99
CA HIS A 173 -1.86 10.91 -2.80
C HIS A 173 -2.86 11.81 -2.06
N GLY A 174 -2.69 11.99 -0.74
CA GLY A 174 -3.63 12.74 0.12
C GLY A 174 -4.74 11.87 0.71
N ASP A 175 -5.44 12.45 1.70
CA ASP A 175 -6.41 11.75 2.55
C ASP A 175 -7.65 11.27 1.80
N ASP A 176 -8.02 11.95 0.73
CA ASP A 176 -9.24 11.70 -0.03
C ASP A 176 -9.05 10.76 -1.23
N TYR A 177 -7.82 10.28 -1.47
CA TYR A 177 -7.48 9.52 -2.68
C TYR A 177 -8.45 8.37 -2.98
N LEU A 178 -8.77 7.55 -1.99
CA LEU A 178 -9.69 6.41 -2.16
C LEU A 178 -11.16 6.84 -2.21
N THR A 179 -11.51 7.97 -1.62
CA THR A 179 -12.89 8.41 -1.47
C THR A 179 -13.31 9.50 -2.44
N LYS A 180 -12.37 10.14 -3.11
CA LYS A 180 -12.59 11.25 -4.03
C LYS A 180 -13.64 10.94 -5.10
N HIS A 181 -13.51 9.78 -5.73
CA HIS A 181 -14.40 9.33 -6.81
C HIS A 181 -15.47 8.32 -6.34
N MET A 182 -15.62 8.15 -5.02
CA MET A 182 -16.63 7.23 -4.47
C MET A 182 -18.04 7.78 -4.72
N PRO A 183 -18.99 6.95 -5.22
CA PRO A 183 -20.38 7.35 -5.40
C PRO A 183 -21.00 7.90 -4.12
N ALA A 184 -21.82 8.97 -4.25
CA ALA A 184 -22.41 9.66 -3.11
C ALA A 184 -23.22 8.73 -2.19
N GLY A 185 -24.00 7.79 -2.76
CA GLY A 185 -24.75 6.81 -1.98
C GLY A 185 -23.87 5.89 -1.14
N LEU A 186 -22.69 5.50 -1.64
CA LEU A 186 -21.74 4.67 -0.88
C LEU A 186 -21.06 5.50 0.22
N LYS A 187 -20.69 6.75 -0.05
CA LYS A 187 -20.18 7.67 0.99
C LYS A 187 -21.17 7.83 2.13
N GLN A 188 -22.45 8.04 1.78
CA GLN A 188 -23.53 8.17 2.76
C GLN A 188 -23.72 6.89 3.59
N PHE A 189 -23.73 5.72 2.94
CA PHE A 189 -23.83 4.42 3.60
C PHE A 189 -22.69 4.18 4.59
N LEU A 190 -21.47 4.60 4.23
CA LEU A 190 -20.25 4.47 5.05
C LEU A 190 -20.09 5.61 6.07
N GLY A 191 -21.00 6.59 6.12
CA GLY A 191 -20.93 7.72 7.06
C GLY A 191 -19.73 8.65 6.81
N LEU A 192 -19.19 8.68 5.58
CA LEU A 192 -18.02 9.48 5.24
C LEU A 192 -18.39 10.95 5.04
N LYS A 193 -17.52 11.86 5.53
CA LYS A 193 -17.67 13.31 5.37
C LYS A 193 -17.66 13.67 3.87
N GLY A 194 -18.51 14.64 3.47
CA GLY A 194 -18.61 15.08 2.07
C GLY A 194 -19.54 14.23 1.19
N ALA A 195 -20.39 13.37 1.78
CA ALA A 195 -21.52 12.80 1.10
C ALA A 195 -22.52 13.94 0.79
N VAL A 196 -22.45 14.48 -0.44
CA VAL A 196 -23.53 15.36 -0.93
C VAL A 196 -24.72 14.46 -1.21
N PRO A 197 -25.92 14.73 -0.64
CA PRO A 197 -27.12 14.00 -1.01
C PRO A 197 -27.28 14.04 -2.53
N PRO A 198 -27.76 12.97 -3.17
CA PRO A 198 -28.03 13.02 -4.61
C PRO A 198 -28.92 14.23 -4.87
N ALA A 199 -28.50 15.13 -5.77
CA ALA A 199 -29.28 16.27 -6.14
C ALA A 199 -30.67 15.77 -6.53
N LYS A 200 -31.72 16.31 -5.84
CA LYS A 200 -33.09 16.04 -6.21
C LYS A 200 -33.17 16.28 -7.72
N PRO A 201 -33.78 15.38 -8.52
CA PRO A 201 -33.88 15.61 -9.95
C PRO A 201 -34.37 17.04 -10.16
N ALA A 202 -33.64 17.83 -10.92
CA ALA A 202 -34.03 19.18 -11.24
C ALA A 202 -35.45 19.07 -11.86
N ALA A 203 -36.42 19.73 -11.27
CA ALA A 203 -37.73 19.86 -11.90
C ALA A 203 -37.48 20.39 -13.30
N ASP A 204 -38.14 19.80 -14.30
CA ASP A 204 -38.01 20.18 -15.69
C ASP A 204 -38.00 21.70 -15.83
N PRO A 205 -37.04 22.30 -16.54
CA PRO A 205 -36.96 23.75 -16.67
C PRO A 205 -38.26 24.25 -17.32
N LYS A 206 -38.95 25.16 -16.63
CA LYS A 206 -40.08 25.87 -17.21
C LYS A 206 -39.63 26.47 -18.55
N PRO A 207 -40.36 26.26 -19.65
CA PRO A 207 -40.05 26.90 -20.92
C PRO A 207 -40.08 28.43 -20.76
N GLY A 208 -38.97 29.11 -20.92
CA GLY A 208 -38.92 30.57 -20.97
C GLY A 208 -37.92 31.30 -20.10
N ALA A 209 -37.12 30.65 -19.27
CA ALA A 209 -36.01 31.30 -18.58
C ALA A 209 -34.74 31.20 -19.42
N ALA A 210 -34.24 32.31 -19.98
CA ALA A 210 -32.93 32.39 -20.61
C ALA A 210 -31.88 32.01 -19.57
N ALA A 211 -31.14 30.96 -19.85
CA ALA A 211 -30.01 30.51 -18.99
C ALA A 211 -28.95 31.59 -18.96
N GLU A 212 -28.67 32.13 -17.80
CA GLU A 212 -27.48 32.93 -17.54
C GLU A 212 -26.24 32.08 -17.85
N PRO A 213 -25.26 32.55 -18.63
CA PRO A 213 -24.09 31.74 -18.99
C PRO A 213 -23.35 31.37 -17.72
N ALA A 214 -23.16 30.06 -17.51
CA ALA A 214 -22.34 29.53 -16.40
C ALA A 214 -20.95 30.21 -16.40
N PRO A 215 -20.43 30.61 -15.22
CA PRO A 215 -19.12 31.20 -15.14
C PRO A 215 -18.09 30.23 -15.76
N ALA A 216 -17.20 30.77 -16.62
CA ALA A 216 -16.18 29.98 -17.27
C ALA A 216 -15.35 29.21 -16.20
N PRO A 217 -15.06 27.93 -16.40
CA PRO A 217 -14.25 27.17 -15.46
C PRO A 217 -12.91 27.87 -15.26
N ALA A 218 -12.48 27.99 -14.00
CA ALA A 218 -11.18 28.56 -13.67
C ALA A 218 -10.07 27.87 -14.50
N PRO A 219 -9.09 28.61 -15.04
CA PRO A 219 -8.05 28.04 -15.85
C PRO A 219 -7.33 26.93 -15.07
N SER A 220 -7.16 25.76 -15.70
CA SER A 220 -6.47 24.64 -15.04
C SER A 220 -5.01 25.03 -14.74
N PHE A 221 -4.43 24.44 -13.70
CA PHE A 221 -2.99 24.62 -13.36
C PHE A 221 -2.09 24.46 -14.58
N TYR A 222 -2.46 23.59 -15.52
CA TYR A 222 -1.74 23.40 -16.78
C TYR A 222 -1.73 24.65 -17.63
N VAL A 223 -2.88 25.28 -17.84
CA VAL A 223 -3.02 26.49 -18.64
C VAL A 223 -2.33 27.69 -17.96
N GLU A 224 -2.47 27.80 -16.65
CA GLU A 224 -1.91 28.94 -15.89
C GLU A 224 -0.40 28.86 -15.71
N LYS A 225 0.14 27.67 -15.43
CA LYS A 225 1.56 27.50 -15.03
C LYS A 225 2.43 26.82 -16.08
N ILE A 226 1.89 25.87 -16.83
CA ILE A 226 2.69 25.04 -17.75
C ILE A 226 2.75 25.61 -19.15
N VAL A 227 1.62 26.08 -19.70
CA VAL A 227 1.58 26.66 -21.04
C VAL A 227 2.56 27.83 -21.21
N PRO A 228 2.65 28.81 -20.29
CA PRO A 228 3.63 29.91 -20.41
C PRO A 228 5.09 29.44 -20.40
N ILE A 229 5.40 28.36 -19.67
CA ILE A 229 6.75 27.80 -19.67
C ILE A 229 7.07 27.15 -21.02
N ILE A 230 6.13 26.40 -21.59
CA ILE A 230 6.28 25.76 -22.88
C ILE A 230 6.44 26.84 -24.00
N GLU A 231 5.58 27.86 -23.99
CA GLU A 231 5.62 28.94 -24.95
C GLU A 231 6.93 29.76 -24.89
N LYS A 232 7.45 29.96 -23.66
CA LYS A 232 8.72 30.67 -23.44
C LYS A 232 9.93 29.84 -23.81
N THR A 233 9.85 28.52 -23.75
CA THR A 233 10.98 27.60 -23.97
C THR A 233 10.98 27.02 -25.38
N ALA A 234 9.82 26.93 -26.03
CA ALA A 234 9.69 26.55 -27.41
C ALA A 234 10.08 27.75 -28.30
N SER A 235 11.35 27.85 -28.63
CA SER A 235 11.77 28.75 -29.70
C SER A 235 10.96 28.46 -30.95
N PRO A 236 10.44 29.47 -31.67
CA PRO A 236 9.63 29.23 -32.85
C PRO A 236 10.50 28.53 -33.92
N VAL A 237 10.17 27.28 -34.20
CA VAL A 237 10.72 26.57 -35.39
C VAL A 237 10.05 27.19 -36.61
N THR A 238 10.49 28.39 -36.95
CA THR A 238 10.10 29.13 -38.15
C THR A 238 11.00 28.76 -39.34
N SER A 239 10.98 27.50 -39.80
CA SER A 239 11.54 27.15 -41.09
C SER A 239 11.09 25.82 -41.68
N LEU A 240 9.81 25.44 -41.50
CA LEU A 240 9.23 24.38 -42.32
C LEU A 240 8.09 24.97 -43.18
N PRO A 241 8.12 24.84 -44.50
CA PRO A 241 7.06 25.34 -45.37
C PRO A 241 5.74 24.60 -45.06
N ARG A 242 4.70 25.38 -44.87
CA ARG A 242 3.33 25.00 -44.42
C ARG A 242 2.59 24.04 -45.37
N SER A 243 3.21 23.52 -46.43
CA SER A 243 2.53 22.72 -47.45
C SER A 243 2.54 21.20 -47.30
N LYS A 244 3.20 20.65 -46.27
CA LYS A 244 3.26 19.18 -46.07
C LYS A 244 2.68 18.65 -44.75
N ALA A 245 2.17 19.50 -43.87
CA ALA A 245 1.65 19.07 -42.58
C ALA A 245 0.10 18.84 -42.53
N ALA A 246 -0.61 19.19 -43.61
CA ALA A 246 -2.08 19.14 -43.61
C ALA A 246 -2.71 17.82 -44.12
N SER A 247 -1.91 16.83 -44.54
CA SER A 247 -2.43 15.60 -45.14
C SER A 247 -2.25 14.31 -44.32
N ALA A 248 -1.80 14.39 -43.06
CA ALA A 248 -1.41 13.19 -42.30
C ALA A 248 -2.31 12.83 -41.10
N TRP A 249 -3.39 13.57 -40.84
CA TRP A 249 -4.28 13.22 -39.72
C TRP A 249 -5.76 13.31 -40.15
N THR A 250 -6.29 12.20 -40.68
CA THR A 250 -7.72 11.89 -40.65
C THR A 250 -7.98 10.94 -39.51
N PRO A 251 -8.87 11.27 -38.55
CA PRO A 251 -9.26 10.28 -37.50
C PRO A 251 -10.13 9.20 -38.15
N THR A 252 -9.67 7.97 -38.12
CA THR A 252 -10.51 6.80 -38.40
C THR A 252 -11.42 6.58 -37.20
N SER A 253 -12.71 6.71 -37.43
CA SER A 253 -13.79 6.32 -36.51
C SER A 253 -13.79 4.80 -36.31
N TYR A 254 -13.68 4.36 -35.05
CA TYR A 254 -14.17 3.09 -34.56
C TYR A 254 -15.09 3.35 -33.38
#